data_0d3823514458a7d6bfd3cfc0073f2572
#
_entry.id   0d3823514458a7d6bfd3cfc0073f2572
#
_cell.length_a   1.000
_cell.length_b   1.000
_cell.length_c   1.000
_cell.angle_alpha   90.00
_cell.angle_beta   90.00
_cell.angle_gamma   90.00
#
_symmetry.space_group_name_H-M   'P 1'
#
loop_
_entity.id
_entity.type
_entity.pdbx_description
1 polymer ?
#
loop_
_entity_poly.entity_id
_entity_poly.type
_entity_poly.pdbx_seq_one_letter_code
_entity_poly.pdbx_strand_id
1 'polypeptide(L)'
;MNLKPILISILGLSISLETLSQIPENLKSELVILQVETLEEKTILLESRHFEAPNWSREGDYLLINAAGKLEKISLDGTHLGEVFPDLISRVNNDHGLSFDGKTLVFSRNDEGLSSRIYTIPIKGGKPKLITENYPSYWHGISPDGKTLVYCAERNGEWDIWAIPTKGGKEIRLTEEPGLDDGPEYSYDGKYIYFNSHRTGRMQVYRMKADGSEQEQLTFDNLDNWFPHPSPDNNSIVYISYLEDQKGAHPFGKDVKLRLMDLNTRNIKDLTQVFYGGQGTINVHSWSPDGKWIAFVRYHR
;
A
#
# COMPACT_ATOMS: atom_id res chain seq x y z
N MET A 1 40.02 25.20 -20.60
CA MET A 1 39.10 24.87 -19.45
C MET A 1 37.92 24.14 -20.06
N ASN A 2 37.96 22.80 -20.08
CA ASN A 2 36.93 21.97 -20.68
C ASN A 2 35.87 21.63 -19.62
N LEU A 3 34.71 22.22 -19.75
CA LEU A 3 33.52 21.83 -18.99
C LEU A 3 32.95 20.54 -19.58
N LYS A 4 33.05 19.44 -18.82
CA LYS A 4 32.32 18.20 -19.12
C LYS A 4 30.83 18.40 -18.79
N PRO A 5 29.92 17.97 -19.64
CA PRO A 5 28.50 18.00 -19.29
C PRO A 5 28.23 16.93 -18.24
N ILE A 6 27.64 17.32 -17.13
CA ILE A 6 27.07 16.42 -16.13
C ILE A 6 25.81 15.82 -16.76
N LEU A 7 25.87 14.53 -17.05
CA LEU A 7 24.71 13.76 -17.47
C LEU A 7 23.83 13.54 -16.22
N ILE A 8 22.80 14.35 -16.06
CA ILE A 8 21.74 14.11 -15.06
C ILE A 8 20.91 12.96 -15.63
N SER A 9 21.07 11.77 -15.03
CA SER A 9 20.19 10.65 -15.32
C SER A 9 18.81 10.97 -14.73
N ILE A 10 17.88 11.36 -15.61
CA ILE A 10 16.46 11.43 -15.27
C ILE A 10 15.96 9.98 -15.19
N LEU A 11 16.09 9.33 -14.05
CA LEU A 11 15.29 8.17 -13.71
C LEU A 11 13.96 8.69 -13.16
N GLY A 12 13.13 9.26 -14.04
CA GLY A 12 11.74 9.50 -13.74
C GLY A 12 11.02 8.15 -13.66
N LEU A 13 10.66 7.72 -12.46
CA LEU A 13 9.74 6.60 -12.27
C LEU A 13 8.37 6.99 -12.85
N SER A 14 8.16 6.72 -14.15
CA SER A 14 6.83 6.72 -14.77
C SER A 14 6.14 5.38 -14.42
N ILE A 15 5.78 5.21 -13.13
CA ILE A 15 5.22 3.95 -12.61
C ILE A 15 3.86 3.61 -13.25
N SER A 16 3.14 4.57 -13.83
CA SER A 16 1.75 4.35 -14.24
C SER A 16 1.52 3.87 -15.68
N LEU A 17 2.47 4.02 -16.58
CA LEU A 17 2.32 3.53 -17.97
C LEU A 17 3.08 2.22 -18.23
N GLU A 18 4.18 1.95 -17.53
CA GLU A 18 4.93 0.72 -17.69
C GLU A 18 4.26 -0.51 -17.07
N THR A 19 3.46 -0.33 -16.01
CA THR A 19 2.74 -1.43 -15.36
C THR A 19 1.67 -2.06 -16.25
N LEU A 20 0.91 -1.27 -17.01
CA LEU A 20 -0.11 -1.80 -17.92
C LEU A 20 0.46 -2.60 -19.09
N SER A 21 1.70 -2.31 -19.54
CA SER A 21 2.36 -3.05 -20.60
C SER A 21 2.94 -4.41 -20.16
N GLN A 22 2.95 -4.70 -18.86
CA GLN A 22 3.49 -5.94 -18.27
C GLN A 22 2.41 -6.95 -17.87
N ILE A 23 1.13 -6.59 -17.92
CA ILE A 23 0.02 -7.48 -17.55
C ILE A 23 -0.17 -8.50 -18.69
N PRO A 24 -0.02 -9.82 -18.43
CA PRO A 24 -0.26 -10.86 -19.43
C PRO A 24 -1.71 -10.84 -19.92
N GLU A 25 -1.93 -11.11 -21.24
CA GLU A 25 -3.28 -11.13 -21.83
C GLU A 25 -4.20 -12.19 -21.20
N ASN A 26 -3.65 -13.29 -20.69
CA ASN A 26 -4.38 -14.39 -20.06
C ASN A 26 -4.34 -14.35 -18.53
N LEU A 27 -3.98 -13.20 -17.95
CA LEU A 27 -3.90 -13.03 -16.50
C LEU A 27 -5.24 -13.35 -15.83
N LYS A 28 -5.15 -14.12 -14.74
CA LYS A 28 -6.25 -14.24 -13.77
C LYS A 28 -5.79 -13.66 -12.45
N SER A 29 -6.63 -12.86 -11.82
CA SER A 29 -6.43 -12.38 -10.46
C SER A 29 -7.32 -13.17 -9.50
N GLU A 30 -6.74 -13.59 -8.40
CA GLU A 30 -7.41 -14.35 -7.34
C GLU A 30 -7.37 -13.54 -6.04
N LEU A 31 -8.54 -13.12 -5.55
CA LEU A 31 -8.71 -12.50 -4.25
C LEU A 31 -8.80 -13.59 -3.20
N VAL A 32 -7.88 -13.58 -2.27
CA VAL A 32 -7.75 -14.59 -1.21
C VAL A 32 -7.85 -13.93 0.15
N ILE A 33 -8.53 -14.57 1.09
CA ILE A 33 -8.38 -14.31 2.51
C ILE A 33 -7.64 -15.48 3.17
N LEU A 34 -6.69 -15.16 4.05
CA LEU A 34 -5.87 -16.11 4.78
C LEU A 34 -6.09 -15.93 6.28
N GLN A 35 -6.43 -17.01 6.96
CA GLN A 35 -6.52 -17.06 8.42
C GLN A 35 -5.11 -17.18 9.00
N VAL A 36 -4.70 -16.18 9.79
CA VAL A 36 -3.29 -15.98 10.18
C VAL A 36 -2.76 -17.06 11.13
N GLU A 37 -3.62 -17.61 11.98
CA GLU A 37 -3.23 -18.65 12.95
C GLU A 37 -3.14 -20.03 12.31
N THR A 38 -4.16 -20.43 11.54
CA THR A 38 -4.29 -21.78 10.95
C THR A 38 -3.65 -21.91 9.58
N LEU A 39 -3.36 -20.78 8.91
CA LEU A 39 -2.91 -20.68 7.52
C LEU A 39 -3.95 -21.21 6.50
N GLU A 40 -5.21 -21.26 6.89
CA GLU A 40 -6.31 -21.62 5.99
C GLU A 40 -6.51 -20.49 4.99
N GLU A 41 -6.49 -20.83 3.71
CA GLU A 41 -6.81 -19.89 2.60
C GLU A 41 -8.22 -20.14 2.08
N LYS A 42 -8.92 -19.04 1.78
CA LYS A 42 -10.22 -19.07 1.10
C LYS A 42 -10.18 -18.13 -0.10
N THR A 43 -10.40 -18.68 -1.29
CA THR A 43 -10.62 -17.88 -2.51
C THR A 43 -11.98 -17.20 -2.43
N ILE A 44 -11.99 -15.88 -2.49
CA ILE A 44 -13.20 -15.05 -2.52
C ILE A 44 -13.64 -14.81 -3.96
N LEU A 45 -12.71 -14.48 -4.85
CA LEU A 45 -12.99 -14.15 -6.24
C LEU A 45 -11.84 -14.64 -7.13
N LEU A 46 -12.16 -15.23 -8.29
CA LEU A 46 -11.19 -15.59 -9.32
C LEU A 46 -11.72 -15.14 -10.68
N GLU A 47 -11.03 -14.22 -11.33
CA GLU A 47 -11.48 -13.65 -12.61
C GLU A 47 -10.34 -13.49 -13.61
N SER A 48 -10.68 -13.60 -14.92
CA SER A 48 -9.77 -13.40 -16.05
C SER A 48 -9.62 -11.89 -16.38
N ARG A 49 -9.23 -11.12 -15.39
CA ARG A 49 -8.89 -9.68 -15.50
C ARG A 49 -7.93 -9.30 -14.40
N HIS A 50 -7.26 -8.16 -14.57
CA HIS A 50 -6.46 -7.58 -13.48
C HIS A 50 -7.37 -6.86 -12.49
N PHE A 51 -7.20 -7.17 -11.21
CA PHE A 51 -7.62 -6.39 -10.06
C PHE A 51 -6.59 -6.53 -8.94
N GLU A 52 -6.56 -5.60 -7.98
CA GLU A 52 -5.45 -5.45 -7.04
C GLU A 52 -5.86 -4.79 -5.73
N ALA A 53 -4.93 -4.77 -4.75
CA ALA A 53 -4.94 -3.97 -3.54
C ALA A 53 -6.22 -4.12 -2.70
N PRO A 54 -6.50 -5.32 -2.14
CA PRO A 54 -7.70 -5.55 -1.36
C PRO A 54 -7.63 -4.84 0.00
N ASN A 55 -8.69 -4.10 0.33
CA ASN A 55 -8.85 -3.40 1.61
C ASN A 55 -10.15 -3.81 2.29
N TRP A 56 -10.08 -4.22 3.56
CA TRP A 56 -11.26 -4.60 4.33
C TRP A 56 -12.15 -3.41 4.69
N SER A 57 -13.47 -3.61 4.60
CA SER A 57 -14.44 -2.73 5.25
C SER A 57 -14.24 -2.76 6.78
N ARG A 58 -14.59 -1.69 7.47
CA ARG A 58 -14.43 -1.62 8.94
C ARG A 58 -15.44 -2.48 9.69
N GLU A 59 -16.54 -2.80 9.06
CA GLU A 59 -17.56 -3.75 9.53
C GLU A 59 -17.14 -5.21 9.24
N GLY A 60 -16.20 -5.44 8.33
CA GLY A 60 -15.71 -6.77 7.96
C GLY A 60 -16.63 -7.54 7.02
N ASP A 61 -17.55 -6.86 6.31
CA ASP A 61 -18.58 -7.47 5.48
C ASP A 61 -18.26 -7.47 3.98
N TYR A 62 -17.30 -6.65 3.53
CA TYR A 62 -16.82 -6.63 2.14
C TYR A 62 -15.33 -6.25 2.05
N LEU A 63 -14.77 -6.48 0.88
CA LEU A 63 -13.45 -6.01 0.46
C LEU A 63 -13.61 -4.95 -0.63
N LEU A 64 -12.79 -3.90 -0.58
CA LEU A 64 -12.56 -2.99 -1.70
C LEU A 64 -11.40 -3.52 -2.52
N ILE A 65 -11.53 -3.52 -3.83
CA ILE A 65 -10.43 -3.79 -4.77
C ILE A 65 -10.34 -2.68 -5.80
N ASN A 66 -9.16 -2.46 -6.36
CA ASN A 66 -8.99 -1.62 -7.54
C ASN A 66 -9.02 -2.50 -8.79
N ALA A 67 -9.85 -2.13 -9.75
CA ALA A 67 -9.90 -2.74 -11.07
C ALA A 67 -9.92 -1.65 -12.15
N ALA A 68 -8.85 -1.57 -12.94
CA ALA A 68 -8.71 -0.60 -14.03
C ALA A 68 -8.94 0.86 -13.58
N GLY A 69 -8.48 1.22 -12.38
CA GLY A 69 -8.61 2.57 -11.83
C GLY A 69 -9.95 2.91 -11.22
N LYS A 70 -10.79 1.89 -10.98
CA LYS A 70 -12.08 1.99 -10.29
C LYS A 70 -12.04 1.16 -9.01
N LEU A 71 -12.79 1.56 -8.01
CA LEU A 71 -12.94 0.81 -6.78
C LEU A 71 -14.23 0.00 -6.81
N GLU A 72 -14.12 -1.30 -6.59
CA GLU A 72 -15.24 -2.24 -6.54
C GLU A 72 -15.36 -2.85 -5.13
N LYS A 73 -16.61 -3.09 -4.70
CA LYS A 73 -16.92 -3.82 -3.46
C LYS A 73 -17.21 -5.26 -3.79
N ILE A 74 -16.53 -6.17 -3.08
CA ILE A 74 -16.72 -7.61 -3.18
C ILE A 74 -17.10 -8.14 -1.80
N SER A 75 -18.24 -8.82 -1.70
CA SER A 75 -18.63 -9.48 -0.45
C SER A 75 -17.76 -10.71 -0.17
N LEU A 76 -17.79 -11.22 1.05
CA LEU A 76 -16.97 -12.37 1.45
C LEU A 76 -17.41 -13.71 0.84
N ASP A 77 -18.54 -13.74 0.13
CA ASP A 77 -18.97 -14.88 -0.70
C ASP A 77 -18.64 -14.72 -2.20
N GLY A 78 -17.94 -13.63 -2.57
CA GLY A 78 -17.50 -13.35 -3.93
C GLY A 78 -18.52 -12.58 -4.78
N THR A 79 -19.63 -12.11 -4.20
CA THR A 79 -20.62 -11.33 -4.95
C THR A 79 -20.12 -9.89 -5.17
N HIS A 80 -20.22 -9.41 -6.42
CA HIS A 80 -20.00 -8.01 -6.73
C HIS A 80 -21.11 -7.13 -6.18
N LEU A 81 -20.78 -6.22 -5.27
CA LEU A 81 -21.73 -5.27 -4.66
C LEU A 81 -21.79 -3.93 -5.40
N GLY A 82 -20.96 -3.77 -6.44
CA GLY A 82 -20.93 -2.60 -7.32
C GLY A 82 -19.69 -1.71 -7.13
N GLU A 83 -19.57 -0.72 -8.02
CA GLU A 83 -18.50 0.28 -8.00
C GLU A 83 -18.76 1.35 -6.93
N VAL A 84 -17.67 1.87 -6.35
CA VAL A 84 -17.72 2.95 -5.36
C VAL A 84 -17.67 4.28 -6.08
N PHE A 85 -18.77 5.03 -6.09
CA PHE A 85 -18.90 6.35 -6.71
C PHE A 85 -18.43 6.39 -8.18
N PRO A 86 -19.03 5.58 -9.09
CA PRO A 86 -18.53 5.39 -10.46
C PRO A 86 -18.41 6.67 -11.28
N ASP A 87 -19.26 7.68 -11.00
CA ASP A 87 -19.25 8.97 -11.70
C ASP A 87 -18.24 9.97 -11.10
N LEU A 88 -17.67 9.70 -9.93
CA LEU A 88 -16.83 10.64 -9.17
C LEU A 88 -15.40 10.18 -9.01
N ILE A 89 -15.17 8.86 -9.00
CA ILE A 89 -13.87 8.25 -8.74
C ILE A 89 -13.43 7.44 -9.95
N SER A 90 -12.29 7.81 -10.52
CA SER A 90 -11.66 7.11 -11.62
C SER A 90 -10.15 7.37 -11.62
N ARG A 91 -9.40 6.56 -12.34
CA ARG A 91 -7.93 6.66 -12.44
C ARG A 91 -7.24 6.52 -11.06
N VAL A 92 -7.91 5.82 -10.13
CA VAL A 92 -7.33 5.46 -8.84
C VAL A 92 -6.18 4.49 -9.11
N ASN A 93 -5.06 4.71 -8.44
CA ASN A 93 -4.00 3.69 -8.38
C ASN A 93 -4.33 2.67 -7.27
N ASN A 94 -3.39 1.80 -6.92
CA ASN A 94 -3.60 0.79 -5.90
C ASN A 94 -3.68 1.31 -4.45
N ASP A 95 -3.47 2.62 -4.22
CA ASP A 95 -3.43 3.18 -2.87
C ASP A 95 -4.78 3.77 -2.48
N HIS A 96 -5.57 3.00 -1.76
CA HIS A 96 -6.89 3.40 -1.29
C HIS A 96 -7.23 2.70 0.03
N GLY A 97 -8.16 3.27 0.79
CA GLY A 97 -8.63 2.65 2.02
C GLY A 97 -9.59 3.52 2.82
N LEU A 98 -10.12 2.93 3.88
CA LEU A 98 -11.11 3.54 4.75
C LEU A 98 -10.47 4.07 6.03
N SER A 99 -10.93 5.24 6.49
CA SER A 99 -10.63 5.71 7.85
C SER A 99 -11.02 4.69 8.91
N PHE A 100 -10.43 4.76 10.10
CA PHE A 100 -10.71 3.82 11.19
C PHE A 100 -12.19 3.81 11.63
N ASP A 101 -12.89 4.92 11.48
CA ASP A 101 -14.33 5.03 11.75
C ASP A 101 -15.20 4.63 10.55
N GLY A 102 -14.61 4.18 9.44
CA GLY A 102 -15.30 3.76 8.23
C GLY A 102 -16.01 4.88 7.45
N LYS A 103 -15.88 6.15 7.85
CA LYS A 103 -16.69 7.24 7.29
C LYS A 103 -16.06 7.97 6.11
N THR A 104 -14.74 7.81 5.92
CA THR A 104 -13.98 8.50 4.88
C THR A 104 -13.23 7.49 4.05
N LEU A 105 -13.39 7.53 2.74
CA LEU A 105 -12.54 6.87 1.77
C LEU A 105 -11.40 7.82 1.42
N VAL A 106 -10.17 7.33 1.51
CA VAL A 106 -8.96 8.01 1.04
C VAL A 106 -8.44 7.25 -0.18
N PHE A 107 -7.98 7.96 -1.18
CA PHE A 107 -7.43 7.33 -2.38
C PHE A 107 -6.43 8.24 -3.09
N SER A 108 -5.47 7.62 -3.74
CA SER A 108 -4.56 8.27 -4.67
C SER A 108 -5.05 8.08 -6.10
N ARG A 109 -4.95 9.12 -6.93
CA ARG A 109 -5.29 9.01 -8.34
C ARG A 109 -4.37 9.86 -9.21
N ASN A 110 -4.19 9.43 -10.45
CA ASN A 110 -3.49 10.21 -11.46
C ASN A 110 -4.46 11.23 -12.09
N ASP A 111 -4.20 12.51 -11.90
CA ASP A 111 -4.93 13.56 -12.60
C ASP A 111 -4.40 13.73 -14.03
N GLU A 112 -5.20 14.37 -14.89
CA GLU A 112 -4.84 14.56 -16.27
C GLU A 112 -3.59 15.44 -16.43
N GLY A 113 -2.55 14.89 -17.06
CA GLY A 113 -1.25 15.56 -17.24
C GLY A 113 -0.42 15.69 -15.97
N LEU A 114 -0.85 15.11 -14.84
CA LEU A 114 -0.16 15.15 -13.55
C LEU A 114 0.03 13.73 -13.01
N SER A 115 0.99 13.58 -12.14
CA SER A 115 1.20 12.35 -11.38
C SER A 115 0.21 12.23 -10.21
N SER A 116 0.34 11.18 -9.41
CA SER A 116 -0.58 10.82 -8.32
C SER A 116 -0.74 11.94 -7.28
N ARG A 117 -1.99 12.18 -6.87
CA ARG A 117 -2.36 13.06 -5.75
C ARG A 117 -3.41 12.40 -4.87
N ILE A 118 -3.48 12.81 -3.61
CA ILE A 118 -4.33 12.21 -2.59
C ILE A 118 -5.64 12.98 -2.46
N TYR A 119 -6.73 12.21 -2.42
CA TYR A 119 -8.09 12.70 -2.26
C TYR A 119 -8.80 12.01 -1.10
N THR A 120 -9.79 12.68 -0.55
CA THR A 120 -10.75 12.11 0.41
C THR A 120 -12.17 12.32 -0.06
N ILE A 121 -13.07 11.40 0.27
CA ILE A 121 -14.50 11.51 0.05
C ILE A 121 -15.26 10.86 1.20
N PRO A 122 -16.36 11.44 1.73
CA PRO A 122 -17.21 10.74 2.69
C PRO A 122 -17.80 9.47 2.06
N ILE A 123 -17.79 8.34 2.80
CA ILE A 123 -18.33 7.07 2.29
C ILE A 123 -19.84 7.13 1.95
N LYS A 124 -20.54 8.09 2.47
CA LYS A 124 -21.95 8.37 2.15
C LYS A 124 -22.14 9.17 0.85
N GLY A 125 -21.06 9.54 0.18
CA GLY A 125 -21.05 10.36 -1.03
C GLY A 125 -20.69 11.82 -0.78
N GLY A 126 -20.57 12.57 -1.86
CA GLY A 126 -20.14 13.97 -1.89
C GLY A 126 -19.16 14.21 -3.02
N LYS A 127 -18.46 15.34 -2.99
CA LYS A 127 -17.40 15.63 -3.95
C LYS A 127 -16.05 15.18 -3.38
N PRO A 128 -15.20 14.52 -4.18
CA PRO A 128 -13.83 14.27 -3.78
C PRO A 128 -13.09 15.57 -3.46
N LYS A 129 -12.40 15.59 -2.34
CA LYS A 129 -11.59 16.72 -1.89
C LYS A 129 -10.12 16.41 -2.12
N LEU A 130 -9.43 17.27 -2.86
CA LEU A 130 -7.98 17.23 -3.00
C LEU A 130 -7.31 17.56 -1.65
N ILE A 131 -6.34 16.75 -1.24
CA ILE A 131 -5.59 16.92 0.01
C ILE A 131 -4.16 17.37 -0.27
N THR A 132 -3.45 16.71 -1.22
CA THR A 132 -2.07 17.09 -1.58
C THR A 132 -2.06 17.94 -2.82
N GLU A 133 -1.58 19.18 -2.71
CA GLU A 133 -1.37 20.10 -3.85
C GLU A 133 -0.14 19.64 -4.67
N ASN A 134 0.91 19.21 -3.96
CA ASN A 134 2.14 18.72 -4.55
C ASN A 134 1.99 17.26 -5.01
N TYR A 135 2.77 16.89 -6.05
CA TYR A 135 2.78 15.56 -6.64
C TYR A 135 4.22 15.17 -7.08
N PRO A 136 4.55 13.87 -7.20
CA PRO A 136 3.70 12.73 -6.86
C PRO A 136 3.49 12.57 -5.35
N SER A 137 2.32 12.04 -4.96
CA SER A 137 1.97 11.68 -3.60
C SER A 137 1.11 10.42 -3.62
N TYR A 138 1.53 9.37 -2.90
CA TYR A 138 0.91 8.05 -2.85
C TYR A 138 0.48 7.74 -1.42
N TRP A 139 -0.82 7.61 -1.20
CA TRP A 139 -1.37 7.39 0.14
C TRP A 139 -1.19 5.95 0.60
N HIS A 140 -0.88 5.77 1.90
CA HIS A 140 -0.81 4.46 2.52
C HIS A 140 -1.49 4.38 3.89
N GLY A 141 -1.63 5.48 4.62
CA GLY A 141 -2.17 5.40 5.97
C GLY A 141 -2.93 6.65 6.43
N ILE A 142 -3.82 6.42 7.38
CA ILE A 142 -4.55 7.45 8.12
C ILE A 142 -4.41 7.18 9.60
N SER A 143 -4.22 8.23 10.42
CA SER A 143 -4.16 8.10 11.87
C SER A 143 -5.47 7.55 12.45
N PRO A 144 -5.46 6.77 13.57
CA PRO A 144 -6.67 6.22 14.16
C PRO A 144 -7.70 7.28 14.56
N ASP A 145 -7.28 8.50 14.90
CA ASP A 145 -8.16 9.62 15.19
C ASP A 145 -8.70 10.34 13.94
N GLY A 146 -8.30 9.87 12.74
CA GLY A 146 -8.75 10.39 11.44
C GLY A 146 -8.23 11.77 11.08
N LYS A 147 -7.22 12.31 11.78
CA LYS A 147 -6.78 13.70 11.58
C LYS A 147 -5.58 13.87 10.66
N THR A 148 -4.77 12.82 10.46
CA THR A 148 -3.52 12.89 9.72
C THR A 148 -3.44 11.76 8.69
N LEU A 149 -3.05 12.07 7.47
CA LEU A 149 -2.67 11.11 6.45
C LEU A 149 -1.15 10.97 6.42
N VAL A 150 -0.66 9.75 6.20
CA VAL A 150 0.74 9.47 5.88
C VAL A 150 0.83 8.85 4.49
N TYR A 151 1.89 9.19 3.79
CA TYR A 151 2.03 8.86 2.38
C TYR A 151 3.50 8.91 1.95
N CYS A 152 3.81 8.23 0.86
CA CYS A 152 5.08 8.36 0.16
C CYS A 152 4.99 9.49 -0.86
N ALA A 153 6.03 10.32 -0.95
CA ALA A 153 6.07 11.39 -1.93
C ALA A 153 7.49 11.77 -2.32
N GLU A 154 7.66 12.10 -3.61
CA GLU A 154 8.88 12.72 -4.09
C GLU A 154 8.84 14.23 -3.87
N ARG A 155 9.84 14.74 -3.18
CA ARG A 155 10.08 16.19 -3.05
C ARG A 155 11.57 16.46 -3.22
N ASN A 156 11.90 17.34 -4.18
CA ASN A 156 13.29 17.71 -4.51
C ASN A 156 14.17 16.52 -4.97
N GLY A 157 13.59 15.49 -5.59
CA GLY A 157 14.30 14.33 -6.09
C GLY A 157 14.53 13.21 -5.06
N GLU A 158 13.95 13.33 -3.88
CA GLU A 158 13.99 12.32 -2.80
C GLU A 158 12.61 11.77 -2.48
N TRP A 159 12.54 10.47 -2.26
CA TRP A 159 11.32 9.74 -1.93
C TRP A 159 11.26 9.45 -0.44
N ASP A 160 10.34 10.08 0.27
CA ASP A 160 10.21 10.01 1.71
C ASP A 160 8.79 9.82 2.19
N ILE A 161 8.68 9.52 3.49
CA ILE A 161 7.41 9.51 4.20
C ILE A 161 7.05 10.94 4.61
N TRP A 162 5.84 11.33 4.28
CA TRP A 162 5.25 12.62 4.58
C TRP A 162 3.95 12.47 5.35
N ALA A 163 3.61 13.48 6.13
CA ALA A 163 2.33 13.59 6.82
C ALA A 163 1.62 14.89 6.43
N ILE A 164 0.28 14.84 6.37
CA ILE A 164 -0.56 16.00 6.10
C ILE A 164 -1.88 15.89 6.87
N PRO A 165 -2.46 16.99 7.40
CA PRO A 165 -3.80 16.92 7.96
C PRO A 165 -4.83 16.44 6.93
N THR A 166 -5.80 15.62 7.35
CA THR A 166 -6.90 15.14 6.48
C THR A 166 -7.75 16.26 5.87
N LYS A 167 -7.63 17.46 6.43
CA LYS A 167 -8.26 18.67 5.88
C LYS A 167 -7.39 19.39 4.84
N GLY A 168 -6.19 18.86 4.53
CA GLY A 168 -5.16 19.55 3.76
C GLY A 168 -4.40 20.56 4.59
N GLY A 169 -3.38 21.19 4.02
CA GLY A 169 -2.56 22.19 4.68
C GLY A 169 -1.06 21.90 4.53
N LYS A 170 -0.27 22.19 5.55
CA LYS A 170 1.19 22.04 5.48
C LYS A 170 1.59 20.58 5.54
N GLU A 171 2.38 20.13 4.58
CA GLU A 171 3.08 18.84 4.58
C GLU A 171 4.23 18.86 5.60
N ILE A 172 4.45 17.73 6.29
CA ILE A 172 5.54 17.51 7.23
C ILE A 172 6.32 16.30 6.75
N ARG A 173 7.61 16.44 6.47
CA ARG A 173 8.52 15.33 6.15
C ARG A 173 8.83 14.57 7.44
N LEU A 174 8.68 13.24 7.42
CA LEU A 174 8.93 12.37 8.58
C LEU A 174 10.21 11.56 8.45
N THR A 175 10.71 11.33 7.22
CA THR A 175 11.99 10.66 6.97
C THR A 175 12.88 11.54 6.10
N GLU A 176 14.21 11.46 6.32
CA GLU A 176 15.20 12.29 5.63
C GLU A 176 16.48 11.50 5.27
N GLU A 177 16.49 10.19 5.56
CA GLU A 177 17.64 9.34 5.28
C GLU A 177 17.73 9.04 3.77
N PRO A 178 18.96 8.95 3.20
CA PRO A 178 19.12 8.62 1.79
C PRO A 178 18.50 7.26 1.43
N GLY A 179 17.76 7.22 0.33
CA GLY A 179 17.07 6.02 -0.16
C GLY A 179 15.58 6.26 -0.33
N LEU A 180 14.90 5.27 -0.90
CA LEU A 180 13.45 5.27 -1.00
C LEU A 180 12.85 4.83 0.33
N ASP A 181 11.93 5.62 0.87
CA ASP A 181 11.05 5.26 1.97
C ASP A 181 9.60 5.24 1.46
N ASP A 182 8.85 4.14 1.74
CA ASP A 182 7.51 3.94 1.18
C ASP A 182 6.61 3.14 2.14
N GLY A 183 5.32 2.99 1.79
CA GLY A 183 4.34 2.14 2.45
C GLY A 183 4.04 2.48 3.91
N PRO A 184 3.88 3.76 4.30
CA PRO A 184 3.67 4.12 5.71
C PRO A 184 2.25 3.78 6.18
N GLU A 185 2.13 2.99 7.25
CA GLU A 185 0.85 2.69 7.89
C GLU A 185 0.92 2.88 9.40
N TYR A 186 -0.11 3.50 9.98
CA TYR A 186 -0.23 3.68 11.43
C TYR A 186 -0.54 2.37 12.14
N SER A 187 0.08 2.16 13.32
CA SER A 187 -0.44 1.21 14.30
C SER A 187 -1.86 1.60 14.75
N TYR A 188 -2.67 0.61 15.14
CA TYR A 188 -4.05 0.86 15.58
C TYR A 188 -4.15 1.70 16.85
N ASP A 189 -3.13 1.69 17.70
CA ASP A 189 -3.03 2.56 18.88
C ASP A 189 -2.46 3.96 18.57
N GLY A 190 -2.07 4.20 17.31
CA GLY A 190 -1.55 5.48 16.81
C GLY A 190 -0.17 5.86 17.30
N LYS A 191 0.56 4.97 17.98
CA LYS A 191 1.87 5.29 18.53
C LYS A 191 2.99 5.23 17.51
N TYR A 192 2.86 4.31 16.53
CA TYR A 192 3.89 4.04 15.54
C TYR A 192 3.36 4.20 14.13
N ILE A 193 4.28 4.48 13.21
CA ILE A 193 4.13 4.34 11.77
C ILE A 193 5.12 3.26 11.34
N TYR A 194 4.62 2.21 10.69
CA TYR A 194 5.43 1.19 10.03
C TYR A 194 5.61 1.59 8.58
N PHE A 195 6.79 1.34 8.03
CA PHE A 195 7.14 1.69 6.66
C PHE A 195 8.25 0.79 6.14
N ASN A 196 8.56 0.86 4.88
CA ASN A 196 9.71 0.20 4.30
C ASN A 196 10.72 1.22 3.78
N SER A 197 12.01 0.86 3.84
CA SER A 197 13.13 1.72 3.48
C SER A 197 14.25 0.96 2.79
N HIS A 198 14.82 1.58 1.76
CA HIS A 198 15.96 1.05 1.00
C HIS A 198 17.32 1.58 1.52
N ARG A 199 17.34 2.35 2.61
CA ARG A 199 18.53 3.03 3.16
C ARG A 199 19.71 2.15 3.50
N THR A 200 19.50 0.82 3.66
CA THR A 200 20.56 -0.17 3.93
C THR A 200 20.94 -1.00 2.71
N GLY A 201 20.50 -0.60 1.50
CA GLY A 201 20.83 -1.25 0.23
C GLY A 201 19.91 -2.41 -0.14
N ARG A 202 18.93 -2.74 0.72
CA ARG A 202 17.80 -3.66 0.50
C ARG A 202 16.56 -3.01 1.06
N MET A 203 15.41 -3.31 0.48
CA MET A 203 14.14 -2.86 1.03
C MET A 203 13.84 -3.64 2.31
N GLN A 204 13.79 -2.95 3.44
CA GLN A 204 13.55 -3.55 4.75
C GLN A 204 12.41 -2.83 5.47
N VAL A 205 11.74 -3.53 6.38
CA VAL A 205 10.69 -2.96 7.21
C VAL A 205 11.30 -2.18 8.37
N TYR A 206 10.74 -1.00 8.60
CA TYR A 206 11.07 -0.09 9.70
C TYR A 206 9.80 0.29 10.47
N ARG A 207 9.99 0.88 11.63
CA ARG A 207 8.96 1.66 12.33
C ARG A 207 9.56 2.95 12.87
N MET A 208 8.70 3.92 13.13
CA MET A 208 9.02 5.17 13.82
C MET A 208 7.86 5.56 14.72
N LYS A 209 8.07 6.47 15.66
CA LYS A 209 6.96 7.12 16.37
C LYS A 209 6.11 7.93 15.38
N ALA A 210 4.86 8.21 15.76
CA ALA A 210 3.91 8.94 14.91
C ALA A 210 4.39 10.36 14.53
N ASP A 211 5.35 10.92 15.25
CA ASP A 211 5.99 12.21 14.97
C ASP A 211 7.24 12.11 14.07
N GLY A 212 7.60 10.90 13.59
CA GLY A 212 8.78 10.63 12.77
C GLY A 212 10.05 10.30 13.56
N SER A 213 10.04 10.43 14.88
CA SER A 213 11.19 10.15 15.72
C SER A 213 11.38 8.64 16.00
N GLU A 214 12.55 8.27 16.55
CA GLU A 214 12.89 6.91 16.96
C GLU A 214 12.70 5.86 15.86
N GLN A 215 13.30 6.10 14.69
CA GLN A 215 13.25 5.17 13.56
C GLN A 215 14.07 3.91 13.87
N GLU A 216 13.45 2.73 13.73
CA GLU A 216 14.02 1.43 14.06
C GLU A 216 13.84 0.46 12.91
N GLN A 217 14.90 -0.21 12.45
CA GLN A 217 14.83 -1.31 11.48
C GLN A 217 14.28 -2.57 12.17
N LEU A 218 13.35 -3.27 11.50
CA LEU A 218 12.71 -4.46 12.02
C LEU A 218 13.13 -5.75 11.31
N THR A 219 13.42 -5.68 10.00
CA THR A 219 13.88 -6.84 9.21
C THR A 219 15.32 -6.65 8.75
N PHE A 220 16.09 -7.76 8.68
CA PHE A 220 17.54 -7.76 8.41
C PHE A 220 17.95 -8.90 7.47
N ASP A 221 17.00 -9.44 6.70
CA ASP A 221 17.28 -10.57 5.81
C ASP A 221 17.64 -10.13 4.37
N ASN A 222 17.85 -11.10 3.49
CA ASN A 222 18.26 -10.86 2.11
C ASN A 222 17.08 -10.76 1.13
N LEU A 223 15.84 -10.62 1.62
CA LEU A 223 14.65 -10.39 0.83
C LEU A 223 14.33 -8.90 0.75
N ASP A 224 13.59 -8.48 -0.26
CA ASP A 224 13.06 -7.12 -0.31
C ASP A 224 11.66 -7.11 0.32
N ASN A 225 11.54 -6.50 1.49
CA ASN A 225 10.35 -6.50 2.34
C ASN A 225 9.58 -5.19 2.19
N TRP A 226 8.31 -5.27 1.75
CA TRP A 226 7.49 -4.12 1.39
C TRP A 226 6.15 -4.12 2.11
N PHE A 227 5.56 -2.93 2.26
CA PHE A 227 4.19 -2.68 2.72
C PHE A 227 3.85 -3.37 4.04
N PRO A 228 4.44 -2.94 5.15
CA PRO A 228 4.12 -3.49 6.47
C PRO A 228 2.76 -3.02 6.97
N HIS A 229 1.86 -3.97 7.22
CA HIS A 229 0.51 -3.73 7.73
C HIS A 229 0.40 -4.22 9.17
N PRO A 230 0.29 -3.33 10.18
CA PRO A 230 0.13 -3.72 11.57
C PRO A 230 -1.23 -4.37 11.83
N SER A 231 -1.22 -5.38 12.71
CA SER A 231 -2.44 -6.06 13.15
C SER A 231 -3.30 -5.19 14.08
N PRO A 232 -4.63 -5.41 14.14
CA PRO A 232 -5.53 -4.65 14.99
C PRO A 232 -5.18 -4.65 16.47
N ASP A 233 -4.52 -5.70 16.96
CA ASP A 233 -4.06 -5.83 18.34
C ASP A 233 -2.67 -5.22 18.61
N ASN A 234 -2.02 -4.66 17.57
CA ASN A 234 -0.66 -4.10 17.59
C ASN A 234 0.46 -5.10 17.99
N ASN A 235 0.21 -6.41 17.88
CA ASN A 235 1.20 -7.43 18.24
C ASN A 235 2.00 -7.98 17.07
N SER A 236 1.53 -7.76 15.84
CA SER A 236 2.15 -8.31 14.64
C SER A 236 2.12 -7.32 13.47
N ILE A 237 2.96 -7.58 12.48
CA ILE A 237 2.87 -6.95 11.15
C ILE A 237 2.89 -8.05 10.08
N VAL A 238 2.06 -7.90 9.05
CA VAL A 238 2.16 -8.66 7.82
C VAL A 238 2.81 -7.80 6.74
N TYR A 239 3.61 -8.39 5.88
CA TYR A 239 4.28 -7.72 4.78
C TYR A 239 4.58 -8.68 3.63
N ILE A 240 4.80 -8.15 2.44
CA ILE A 240 5.21 -8.92 1.27
C ILE A 240 6.73 -8.94 1.14
N SER A 241 7.29 -10.10 0.80
CA SER A 241 8.72 -10.28 0.55
C SER A 241 8.95 -10.78 -0.86
N TYR A 242 9.70 -10.03 -1.64
CA TYR A 242 10.24 -10.47 -2.93
C TYR A 242 11.45 -11.35 -2.70
N LEU A 243 11.54 -12.46 -3.43
CA LEU A 243 12.63 -13.41 -3.26
C LEU A 243 13.94 -12.92 -3.86
N GLU A 244 13.86 -12.06 -4.88
CA GLU A 244 15.00 -11.45 -5.54
C GLU A 244 15.11 -9.96 -5.21
N ASP A 245 16.33 -9.42 -5.34
CA ASP A 245 16.59 -7.99 -5.20
C ASP A 245 15.93 -7.20 -6.34
N GLN A 246 14.98 -6.38 -6.01
CA GLN A 246 14.24 -5.53 -6.96
C GLN A 246 14.87 -4.14 -7.13
N LYS A 247 16.06 -3.89 -6.55
CA LYS A 247 16.80 -2.61 -6.66
C LYS A 247 15.98 -1.38 -6.21
N GLY A 248 15.20 -1.54 -5.13
CA GLY A 248 14.36 -0.48 -4.61
C GLY A 248 13.05 -0.27 -5.38
N ALA A 249 12.64 -1.23 -6.22
CA ALA A 249 11.34 -1.25 -6.87
C ALA A 249 10.44 -2.35 -6.28
N HIS A 250 9.14 -2.30 -6.59
CA HIS A 250 8.16 -3.31 -6.19
C HIS A 250 7.30 -3.74 -7.40
N PRO A 251 7.92 -4.33 -8.44
CA PRO A 251 7.23 -4.60 -9.70
C PRO A 251 6.13 -5.65 -9.56
N PHE A 252 5.14 -5.56 -10.45
CA PHE A 252 4.17 -6.62 -10.70
C PHE A 252 4.85 -7.88 -11.26
N GLY A 253 4.28 -9.05 -10.98
CA GLY A 253 4.64 -10.28 -11.68
C GLY A 253 5.97 -10.89 -11.24
N LYS A 254 6.20 -10.96 -9.96
CA LYS A 254 7.38 -11.56 -9.33
C LYS A 254 7.01 -12.70 -8.40
N ASP A 255 8.00 -13.52 -8.09
CA ASP A 255 7.90 -14.53 -7.05
C ASP A 255 8.02 -13.86 -5.68
N VAL A 256 6.93 -13.94 -4.93
CA VAL A 256 6.76 -13.31 -3.62
C VAL A 256 6.16 -14.27 -2.61
N LYS A 257 6.21 -13.92 -1.35
CA LYS A 257 5.48 -14.55 -0.26
C LYS A 257 5.02 -13.52 0.76
N LEU A 258 3.96 -13.82 1.49
CA LEU A 258 3.55 -13.05 2.65
C LEU A 258 4.22 -13.61 3.91
N ARG A 259 4.65 -12.70 4.77
CA ARG A 259 5.31 -13.01 6.03
C ARG A 259 4.68 -12.23 7.17
N LEU A 260 4.75 -12.80 8.35
CA LEU A 260 4.28 -12.18 9.59
C LEU A 260 5.45 -12.09 10.56
N MET A 261 5.63 -10.92 11.15
CA MET A 261 6.52 -10.74 12.30
C MET A 261 5.70 -10.54 13.57
N ASP A 262 6.00 -11.29 14.60
CA ASP A 262 5.57 -10.99 15.98
C ASP A 262 6.42 -9.84 16.53
N LEU A 263 5.79 -8.74 16.92
CA LEU A 263 6.49 -7.52 17.34
C LEU A 263 7.13 -7.63 18.74
N ASN A 264 6.68 -8.57 19.56
CA ASN A 264 7.22 -8.77 20.90
C ASN A 264 8.48 -9.63 20.86
N THR A 265 8.46 -10.72 20.07
CA THR A 265 9.56 -11.68 19.97
C THR A 265 10.49 -11.44 18.80
N ARG A 266 10.08 -10.65 17.82
CA ARG A 266 10.74 -10.43 16.52
C ARG A 266 10.83 -11.68 15.64
N ASN A 267 10.12 -12.75 16.01
CA ASN A 267 10.06 -13.96 15.20
C ASN A 267 9.27 -13.70 13.92
N ILE A 268 9.81 -14.20 12.81
CA ILE A 268 9.20 -14.08 11.49
C ILE A 268 8.77 -15.46 11.03
N LYS A 269 7.53 -15.61 10.55
CA LYS A 269 7.02 -16.81 9.89
C LYS A 269 6.50 -16.51 8.50
N ASP A 270 6.65 -17.46 7.58
CA ASP A 270 6.01 -17.40 6.27
C ASP A 270 4.51 -17.72 6.45
N LEU A 271 3.64 -16.89 5.90
CA LEU A 271 2.20 -17.12 5.89
C LEU A 271 1.74 -17.88 4.65
N THR A 272 2.46 -17.72 3.54
CA THR A 272 2.14 -18.39 2.28
C THR A 272 3.34 -19.14 1.73
N GLN A 273 3.09 -20.09 0.85
CA GLN A 273 4.10 -20.55 -0.09
C GLN A 273 4.44 -19.41 -1.06
N VAL A 274 5.49 -19.58 -1.86
CA VAL A 274 5.84 -18.64 -2.94
C VAL A 274 4.73 -18.65 -3.99
N PHE A 275 4.32 -17.46 -4.44
CA PHE A 275 3.32 -17.29 -5.50
C PHE A 275 3.68 -16.13 -6.42
N TYR A 276 3.03 -16.06 -7.58
CA TYR A 276 3.19 -14.98 -8.53
C TYR A 276 2.37 -13.76 -8.08
N GLY A 277 3.05 -12.67 -7.72
CA GLY A 277 2.47 -11.48 -7.09
C GLY A 277 3.31 -10.23 -7.32
N GLY A 278 3.44 -9.41 -6.29
CA GLY A 278 4.18 -8.15 -6.28
C GLY A 278 3.29 -6.93 -6.16
N GLN A 279 3.51 -5.90 -6.97
CA GLN A 279 2.64 -4.73 -7.03
C GLN A 279 1.18 -5.17 -7.16
N GLY A 280 0.30 -4.61 -6.33
CA GLY A 280 -1.13 -4.93 -6.31
C GLY A 280 -1.52 -6.09 -5.38
N THR A 281 -0.56 -6.88 -4.89
CA THR A 281 -0.85 -8.02 -4.01
C THR A 281 -1.42 -7.58 -2.65
N ILE A 282 -0.73 -6.67 -1.95
CA ILE A 282 -1.06 -6.24 -0.58
C ILE A 282 -0.52 -4.82 -0.32
N ASN A 283 -0.86 -3.87 -1.15
CA ASN A 283 -0.33 -2.49 -1.06
C ASN A 283 -1.00 -1.62 0.00
N VAL A 284 -2.17 -2.02 0.48
CA VAL A 284 -3.00 -1.25 1.39
C VAL A 284 -3.41 -2.08 2.59
N HIS A 285 -3.95 -1.45 3.61
CA HIS A 285 -4.43 -2.09 4.83
C HIS A 285 -5.30 -3.33 4.55
N SER A 286 -4.82 -4.49 4.93
CA SER A 286 -5.37 -5.78 4.49
C SER A 286 -5.86 -6.70 5.61
N TRP A 287 -5.80 -6.26 6.88
CA TRP A 287 -6.33 -7.02 8.00
C TRP A 287 -7.84 -6.91 8.11
N SER A 288 -8.50 -8.03 8.44
CA SER A 288 -9.87 -8.00 8.90
C SER A 288 -9.99 -7.25 10.24
N PRO A 289 -11.14 -6.63 10.54
CA PRO A 289 -11.30 -5.86 11.77
C PRO A 289 -11.11 -6.67 13.07
N ASP A 290 -11.37 -7.97 13.01
CA ASP A 290 -11.16 -8.90 14.14
C ASP A 290 -9.72 -9.40 14.28
N GLY A 291 -8.83 -9.01 13.35
CA GLY A 291 -7.42 -9.37 13.36
C GLY A 291 -7.11 -10.84 13.04
N LYS A 292 -8.09 -11.60 12.53
CA LYS A 292 -7.89 -13.04 12.26
C LYS A 292 -7.50 -13.35 10.84
N TRP A 293 -7.90 -12.50 9.88
CA TRP A 293 -7.71 -12.71 8.46
C TRP A 293 -6.93 -11.56 7.84
N ILE A 294 -6.19 -11.88 6.80
CA ILE A 294 -5.62 -10.89 5.86
C ILE A 294 -6.17 -11.16 4.47
N ALA A 295 -6.37 -10.10 3.69
CA ALA A 295 -6.75 -10.20 2.30
C ALA A 295 -5.55 -9.89 1.40
N PHE A 296 -5.40 -10.62 0.30
CA PHE A 296 -4.37 -10.37 -0.71
C PHE A 296 -4.81 -10.83 -2.09
N VAL A 297 -4.14 -10.37 -3.11
CA VAL A 297 -4.34 -10.85 -4.48
C VAL A 297 -3.09 -11.61 -4.93
N ARG A 298 -3.30 -12.81 -5.47
CA ARG A 298 -2.28 -13.52 -6.25
C ARG A 298 -2.72 -13.64 -7.70
N TYR A 299 -1.74 -13.84 -8.57
CA TYR A 299 -1.99 -13.85 -9.99
C TYR A 299 -1.63 -15.20 -10.60
N HIS A 300 -2.33 -15.55 -11.69
CA HIS A 300 -2.11 -16.76 -12.49
C HIS A 300 -1.93 -16.37 -13.95
N ARG A 301 -1.00 -17.04 -14.64
CA ARG A 301 -0.62 -16.82 -16.05
C ARG A 301 -0.63 -18.13 -16.85
#